data_77b4d959011be09346cd2bd3e01d2ae3
#
_entry.id   77b4d959011be09346cd2bd3e01d2ae3
#
_cell.length_a   1.000
_cell.length_b   1.000
_cell.length_c   1.000
_cell.angle_alpha   90.00
_cell.angle_beta   90.00
_cell.angle_gamma   90.00
#
_symmetry.space_group_name_H-M   'P 1'
#
loop_
_entity.id
_entity.type
_entity.pdbx_description
1 polymer ?
#
loop_
_entity_poly.entity_id
_entity_poly.type
_entity_poly.pdbx_seq_one_letter_code
_entity_poly.pdbx_strand_id
1 'polypeptide(L)'
;MTAPVVSSFLPDLPVVLVSHRGPVSFRRDQTGVRTVDRGAGGLVTALTGLASSLPDALWVCAATTNEDAAVAAEHGSQAVQLTLEPSPRILDQADNDASSGSEPACVKLRLVEVEQQAHDYFYTVIANPLLWFLQHGMYGLAHAPRLTRREHAAYEHGYLAVNRLFADAVIKEVEARGGRALVMLHDYHLYLVGHRVRKRCPEVLLSFFLHIPWPGPDAWRVLPPAWREQLLTGLLGCDVVAFHTEGFARNFLLCAQELLGLPVDLQAMTVDLGERRVAARHYPISIDVAAMRELAASAEVAEHARRLREAFTSDGRQLILRVDRTDPSKNIVRGFEAFATLLVDHPELLGRVTFLAILQPSRQDVTEYADYLAEIGAVAAKINASYVREGHEPVDLRLQDDLPLAVAAYTVCDVLMVNALADGMNLVAKEAVVVNRRDGVLALSENTGAHQELGAFAVTLHPFDIQQQADALYEALTMDPALRRARRQAAATVVEENDIAKWLVAQLADLPIDTEGGQ
;
A
#
# COMPACT_ATOMS: atom_id res chain seq x y z
N MET A 1 -3.83 -16.36 -12.06
CA MET A 1 -2.70 -17.15 -12.67
C MET A 1 -2.27 -18.17 -11.64
N THR A 2 -2.11 -19.39 -12.07
CA THR A 2 -1.90 -20.54 -11.19
C THR A 2 -0.41 -20.73 -10.83
N ALA A 3 -0.14 -21.30 -9.67
CA ALA A 3 1.18 -21.72 -9.15
C ALA A 3 2.21 -22.21 -10.22
N PRO A 4 1.81 -22.85 -11.35
CA PRO A 4 2.76 -23.30 -12.36
C PRO A 4 3.60 -22.22 -13.05
N VAL A 5 3.11 -20.98 -13.15
CA VAL A 5 3.85 -19.91 -13.87
C VAL A 5 4.94 -19.33 -12.97
N VAL A 6 4.67 -19.16 -11.67
CA VAL A 6 5.66 -18.64 -10.72
C VAL A 6 6.75 -19.67 -10.45
N SER A 7 6.40 -20.96 -10.32
CA SER A 7 7.36 -22.03 -10.14
C SER A 7 8.31 -22.25 -11.33
N SER A 8 7.93 -21.82 -12.53
CA SER A 8 8.82 -21.87 -13.71
C SER A 8 9.98 -20.86 -13.67
N PHE A 9 9.82 -19.75 -12.91
CA PHE A 9 10.88 -18.74 -12.73
C PHE A 9 11.82 -19.08 -11.57
N LEU A 10 11.37 -19.87 -10.59
CA LEU A 10 12.09 -20.18 -9.35
C LEU A 10 12.15 -21.68 -9.07
N PRO A 11 12.66 -22.52 -10.01
CA PRO A 11 12.80 -23.92 -9.72
C PRO A 11 13.80 -24.08 -8.56
N ASP A 12 13.34 -24.65 -7.44
CA ASP A 12 14.16 -25.00 -6.27
C ASP A 12 14.80 -23.84 -5.47
N LEU A 13 14.42 -22.57 -5.72
CA LEU A 13 14.91 -21.44 -4.93
C LEU A 13 13.92 -21.07 -3.82
N PRO A 14 14.27 -21.25 -2.53
CA PRO A 14 13.40 -20.86 -1.42
C PRO A 14 13.11 -19.34 -1.44
N VAL A 15 11.86 -18.97 -1.17
CA VAL A 15 11.44 -17.55 -1.13
C VAL A 15 11.17 -17.11 0.30
N VAL A 16 11.76 -15.98 0.67
CA VAL A 16 11.55 -15.31 1.97
C VAL A 16 10.97 -13.92 1.71
N LEU A 17 9.69 -13.76 2.02
CA LEU A 17 9.02 -12.46 2.01
C LEU A 17 9.28 -11.73 3.31
N VAL A 18 9.56 -10.43 3.25
CA VAL A 18 9.86 -9.65 4.45
C VAL A 18 9.13 -8.32 4.39
N SER A 19 8.26 -8.07 5.36
CA SER A 19 7.53 -6.80 5.50
C SER A 19 7.27 -6.49 6.97
N HIS A 20 7.00 -5.24 7.30
CA HIS A 20 6.67 -4.88 8.68
C HIS A 20 5.36 -5.54 9.13
N ARG A 21 4.30 -5.48 8.32
CA ARG A 21 3.01 -6.15 8.61
C ARG A 21 2.96 -7.53 7.95
N GLY A 22 2.45 -8.50 8.69
CA GLY A 22 2.24 -9.86 8.20
C GLY A 22 0.86 -10.09 7.56
N PRO A 23 0.63 -11.30 7.03
CA PRO A 23 -0.64 -11.70 6.42
C PRO A 23 -1.78 -11.82 7.44
N VAL A 24 -1.43 -11.99 8.70
CA VAL A 24 -2.38 -12.14 9.81
C VAL A 24 -1.86 -11.41 11.05
N SER A 25 -2.75 -11.16 12.00
CA SER A 25 -2.45 -10.80 13.38
C SER A 25 -3.23 -11.68 14.35
N PHE A 26 -2.63 -11.99 15.49
CA PHE A 26 -3.25 -12.79 16.53
C PHE A 26 -3.85 -11.89 17.60
N ARG A 27 -5.01 -12.28 18.11
CA ARG A 27 -5.69 -11.61 19.25
C ARG A 27 -6.32 -12.65 20.15
N ARG A 28 -6.77 -12.22 21.34
CA ARG A 28 -7.68 -13.01 22.19
C ARG A 28 -9.05 -12.37 22.16
N ASP A 29 -10.07 -13.20 22.00
CA ASP A 29 -11.45 -12.77 22.13
C ASP A 29 -11.83 -12.55 23.60
N GLN A 30 -13.07 -12.14 23.85
CA GLN A 30 -13.58 -11.91 25.21
C GLN A 30 -13.60 -13.17 26.08
N THR A 31 -13.53 -14.35 25.50
CA THR A 31 -13.48 -15.64 26.20
C THR A 31 -12.04 -16.12 26.47
N GLY A 32 -11.04 -15.38 25.98
CA GLY A 32 -9.62 -15.72 26.09
C GLY A 32 -9.12 -16.68 24.99
N VAL A 33 -9.97 -17.04 24.03
CA VAL A 33 -9.59 -17.89 22.90
C VAL A 33 -8.79 -17.06 21.89
N ARG A 34 -7.68 -17.66 21.39
CA ARG A 34 -6.86 -17.04 20.33
C ARG A 34 -7.63 -17.02 19.03
N THR A 35 -7.73 -15.83 18.43
CA THR A 35 -8.30 -15.59 17.09
C THR A 35 -7.21 -15.13 16.14
N VAL A 36 -7.42 -15.37 14.86
CA VAL A 36 -6.51 -14.99 13.78
C VAL A 36 -7.25 -14.05 12.85
N ASP A 37 -6.84 -12.78 12.84
CA ASP A 37 -7.42 -11.76 11.96
C ASP A 37 -6.57 -11.63 10.70
N ARG A 38 -7.20 -11.48 9.53
CA ARG A 38 -6.48 -11.17 8.30
C ARG A 38 -5.79 -9.82 8.38
N GLY A 39 -4.57 -9.73 7.92
CA GLY A 39 -3.87 -8.46 7.76
C GLY A 39 -4.59 -7.59 6.74
N ALA A 40 -4.74 -6.31 7.06
CA ALA A 40 -5.40 -5.33 6.19
C ALA A 40 -4.41 -4.52 5.35
N GLY A 41 -4.82 -4.13 4.15
CA GLY A 41 -4.11 -3.21 3.26
C GLY A 41 -3.62 -3.86 1.97
N GLY A 42 -3.52 -3.05 0.90
CA GLY A 42 -3.21 -3.52 -0.46
C GLY A 42 -1.90 -4.30 -0.58
N LEU A 43 -0.85 -3.90 0.16
CA LEU A 43 0.42 -4.64 0.21
C LEU A 43 0.23 -6.06 0.74
N VAL A 44 -0.45 -6.20 1.87
CA VAL A 44 -0.67 -7.51 2.51
C VAL A 44 -1.48 -8.41 1.58
N THR A 45 -2.52 -7.89 0.97
CA THR A 45 -3.35 -8.64 -0.01
C THR A 45 -2.52 -9.11 -1.20
N ALA A 46 -1.69 -8.23 -1.78
CA ALA A 46 -0.82 -8.57 -2.90
C ALA A 46 0.21 -9.65 -2.55
N LEU A 47 0.89 -9.51 -1.41
CA LEU A 47 1.88 -10.48 -0.95
C LEU A 47 1.27 -11.80 -0.47
N THR A 48 0.03 -11.78 0.03
CA THR A 48 -0.71 -13.01 0.37
C THR A 48 -0.95 -13.85 -0.88
N GLY A 49 -1.37 -13.22 -2.00
CA GLY A 49 -1.51 -13.91 -3.28
C GLY A 49 -0.18 -14.50 -3.77
N LEU A 50 0.93 -13.78 -3.60
CA LEU A 50 2.27 -14.30 -3.89
C LEU A 50 2.63 -15.48 -3.00
N ALA A 51 2.51 -15.33 -1.68
CA ALA A 51 2.86 -16.37 -0.73
C ALA A 51 2.06 -17.66 -0.96
N SER A 52 0.77 -17.53 -1.28
CA SER A 52 -0.11 -18.66 -1.60
C SER A 52 0.24 -19.37 -2.92
N SER A 53 0.95 -18.68 -3.82
CA SER A 53 1.36 -19.23 -5.13
C SER A 53 2.73 -19.91 -5.09
N LEU A 54 3.47 -19.79 -4.00
CA LEU A 54 4.83 -20.31 -3.83
C LEU A 54 4.84 -21.44 -2.82
N PRO A 55 5.23 -22.67 -3.21
CA PRO A 55 5.43 -23.73 -2.25
C PRO A 55 6.54 -23.34 -1.25
N ASP A 56 6.31 -23.58 0.02
CA ASP A 56 7.26 -23.31 1.11
C ASP A 56 7.67 -21.84 1.32
N ALA A 57 6.88 -20.87 0.81
CA ALA A 57 7.14 -19.46 1.09
C ALA A 57 7.15 -19.17 2.59
N LEU A 58 8.20 -18.48 3.04
CA LEU A 58 8.30 -17.99 4.40
C LEU A 58 8.03 -16.49 4.41
N TRP A 59 7.18 -16.03 5.31
CA TRP A 59 6.94 -14.60 5.51
C TRP A 59 7.48 -14.15 6.87
N VAL A 60 8.45 -13.27 6.87
CA VAL A 60 9.04 -12.63 8.07
C VAL A 60 8.37 -11.29 8.29
N CYS A 61 7.74 -11.09 9.46
CA CYS A 61 7.08 -9.84 9.81
C CYS A 61 7.18 -9.52 11.31
N ALA A 62 6.84 -8.29 11.71
CA ALA A 62 6.82 -7.90 13.11
C ALA A 62 5.69 -8.57 13.89
N ALA A 63 5.94 -8.90 15.15
CA ALA A 63 4.92 -9.12 16.15
C ALA A 63 4.34 -7.76 16.56
N THR A 64 3.13 -7.43 16.11
CA THR A 64 2.53 -6.11 16.29
C THR A 64 1.51 -6.04 17.42
N THR A 65 1.07 -7.19 17.92
CA THR A 65 0.15 -7.32 19.06
C THR A 65 0.81 -8.09 20.20
N ASN A 66 0.28 -7.98 21.41
CA ASN A 66 0.74 -8.79 22.53
C ASN A 66 0.57 -10.29 22.26
N GLU A 67 -0.46 -10.66 21.51
CA GLU A 67 -0.69 -12.06 21.17
C GLU A 67 0.24 -12.54 20.04
N ASP A 68 0.62 -11.67 19.09
CA ASP A 68 1.70 -11.97 18.13
C ASP A 68 3.01 -12.26 18.87
N ALA A 69 3.36 -11.46 19.89
CA ALA A 69 4.54 -11.68 20.70
C ALA A 69 4.46 -12.99 21.49
N ALA A 70 3.28 -13.35 22.03
CA ALA A 70 3.06 -14.64 22.70
C ALA A 70 3.26 -15.81 21.74
N VAL A 71 2.71 -15.72 20.51
CA VAL A 71 2.92 -16.73 19.45
C VAL A 71 4.39 -16.84 19.06
N ALA A 72 5.08 -15.70 18.91
CA ALA A 72 6.51 -15.68 18.63
C ALA A 72 7.33 -16.36 19.72
N ALA A 73 7.03 -16.09 21.00
CA ALA A 73 7.69 -16.71 22.14
C ALA A 73 7.41 -18.23 22.23
N GLU A 74 6.18 -18.67 21.96
CA GLU A 74 5.78 -20.09 21.95
C GLU A 74 6.54 -20.90 20.90
N HIS A 75 6.75 -20.33 19.70
CA HIS A 75 7.42 -21.00 18.58
C HIS A 75 8.93 -20.71 18.51
N GLY A 76 9.43 -19.71 19.22
CA GLY A 76 10.84 -19.33 19.25
C GLY A 76 11.38 -18.98 17.87
N SER A 77 12.36 -19.75 17.39
CA SER A 77 12.94 -19.55 16.04
C SER A 77 12.23 -20.33 14.94
N GLN A 78 11.20 -21.11 15.26
CA GLN A 78 10.45 -21.89 14.27
C GLN A 78 9.35 -21.05 13.63
N ALA A 79 9.08 -21.30 12.35
CA ALA A 79 7.98 -20.67 11.64
C ALA A 79 6.65 -21.34 12.02
N VAL A 80 5.63 -20.51 12.19
CA VAL A 80 4.24 -20.95 12.38
C VAL A 80 3.65 -21.30 11.02
N GLN A 81 3.02 -22.45 10.88
CA GLN A 81 2.26 -22.79 9.67
C GLN A 81 0.83 -22.29 9.78
N LEU A 82 0.36 -21.61 8.74
CA LEU A 82 -0.97 -21.02 8.68
C LEU A 82 -1.68 -21.44 7.40
N THR A 83 -2.99 -21.70 7.48
CA THR A 83 -3.87 -21.60 6.34
C THR A 83 -4.42 -20.18 6.26
N LEU A 84 -4.52 -19.63 5.05
CA LEU A 84 -5.07 -18.29 4.83
C LEU A 84 -6.51 -18.31 4.32
N GLU A 85 -6.97 -19.44 3.80
CA GLU A 85 -8.32 -19.61 3.25
C GLU A 85 -8.94 -20.93 3.72
N PRO A 86 -10.28 -21.00 3.88
CA PRO A 86 -11.27 -19.91 3.80
C PRO A 86 -11.18 -18.93 4.98
N SER A 87 -10.61 -19.34 6.11
CA SER A 87 -10.35 -18.51 7.29
C SER A 87 -8.94 -18.76 7.82
N PRO A 88 -8.17 -17.72 8.19
CA PRO A 88 -6.83 -17.89 8.70
C PRO A 88 -6.84 -18.71 10.00
N ARG A 89 -5.99 -19.72 10.08
CA ARG A 89 -5.76 -20.51 11.30
C ARG A 89 -4.36 -21.09 11.36
N ILE A 90 -3.87 -21.37 12.57
CA ILE A 90 -2.65 -22.15 12.79
C ILE A 90 -2.96 -23.61 12.45
N LEU A 91 -2.04 -24.26 11.74
CA LEU A 91 -2.09 -25.70 11.50
C LEU A 91 -1.27 -26.42 12.61
N ASP A 92 -1.94 -27.25 13.40
CA ASP A 92 -1.28 -28.18 14.28
C ASP A 92 -0.79 -29.41 13.50
N GLN A 93 0.32 -30.04 13.95
CA GLN A 93 0.90 -31.23 13.29
C GLN A 93 -0.09 -32.41 13.15
N ALA A 94 -1.24 -32.34 13.84
CA ALA A 94 -2.28 -33.38 13.80
C ALA A 94 -3.30 -33.18 12.65
N ASP A 95 -3.32 -32.04 11.97
CA ASP A 95 -4.32 -31.71 10.93
C ASP A 95 -3.99 -32.27 9.53
N ASN A 96 -3.07 -33.21 9.42
CA ASN A 96 -2.68 -33.83 8.13
C ASN A 96 -3.70 -34.84 7.53
N ASP A 97 -4.91 -34.93 8.10
CA ASP A 97 -5.98 -35.73 7.50
C ASP A 97 -6.76 -34.87 6.47
N ALA A 98 -6.20 -34.80 5.26
CA ALA A 98 -6.84 -34.19 4.10
C ALA A 98 -7.92 -35.08 3.51
N SER A 99 -9.16 -34.78 3.78
CA SER A 99 -10.31 -35.28 3.01
C SER A 99 -11.11 -34.12 2.48
N SER A 100 -10.71 -33.55 1.37
CA SER A 100 -11.52 -32.97 0.27
C SER A 100 -10.71 -31.97 -0.58
N GLY A 101 -10.52 -32.29 -1.81
CA GLY A 101 -10.31 -31.56 -3.04
C GLY A 101 -9.79 -30.11 -2.99
N SER A 102 -8.51 -29.90 -3.08
CA SER A 102 -7.59 -28.77 -3.08
C SER A 102 -7.00 -28.51 -1.70
N GLU A 103 -5.69 -28.73 -1.57
CA GLU A 103 -4.97 -28.37 -0.35
C GLU A 103 -5.07 -26.85 -0.14
N PRO A 104 -5.45 -26.39 1.07
CA PRO A 104 -5.49 -24.96 1.36
C PRO A 104 -4.09 -24.37 1.25
N ALA A 105 -3.99 -23.16 0.68
CA ALA A 105 -2.73 -22.45 0.57
C ALA A 105 -2.12 -22.22 1.96
N CYS A 106 -0.98 -22.86 2.22
CA CYS A 106 -0.25 -22.78 3.47
C CYS A 106 0.89 -21.77 3.36
N VAL A 107 1.02 -20.90 4.37
CA VAL A 107 2.13 -19.95 4.49
C VAL A 107 2.86 -20.20 5.80
N LYS A 108 4.19 -20.20 5.74
CA LYS A 108 5.04 -20.22 6.92
C LYS A 108 5.26 -18.79 7.39
N LEU A 109 4.97 -18.50 8.65
CA LEU A 109 5.10 -17.16 9.25
C LEU A 109 6.19 -17.17 10.31
N ARG A 110 7.13 -16.23 10.23
CA ARG A 110 8.09 -15.94 11.27
C ARG A 110 7.83 -14.56 11.84
N LEU A 111 7.47 -14.48 13.10
CA LEU A 111 7.27 -13.24 13.83
C LEU A 111 8.60 -12.76 14.43
N VAL A 112 8.90 -11.47 14.23
CA VAL A 112 10.04 -10.79 14.82
C VAL A 112 9.54 -10.00 16.04
N GLU A 113 9.97 -10.44 17.22
CA GLU A 113 9.68 -9.72 18.45
C GLU A 113 10.49 -8.42 18.50
N VAL A 114 9.81 -7.34 18.85
CA VAL A 114 10.39 -6.01 19.01
C VAL A 114 9.96 -5.49 20.38
N GLU A 115 10.92 -5.03 21.18
CA GLU A 115 10.62 -4.37 22.45
C GLU A 115 9.72 -3.15 22.21
N GLN A 116 8.73 -2.91 23.08
CA GLN A 116 7.72 -1.87 22.90
C GLN A 116 8.35 -0.48 22.69
N GLN A 117 9.34 -0.10 23.49
CA GLN A 117 9.99 1.21 23.35
C GLN A 117 10.73 1.34 22.00
N ALA A 118 11.41 0.27 21.57
CA ALA A 118 12.09 0.25 20.27
C ALA A 118 11.07 0.34 19.13
N HIS A 119 9.92 -0.35 19.25
CA HIS A 119 8.82 -0.26 18.28
C HIS A 119 8.22 1.14 18.24
N ASP A 120 7.98 1.78 19.37
CA ASP A 120 7.45 3.15 19.42
C ASP A 120 8.39 4.13 18.74
N TYR A 121 9.69 4.07 19.03
CA TYR A 121 10.69 4.88 18.35
C TYR A 121 10.75 4.63 16.85
N PHE A 122 10.73 3.36 16.46
CA PHE A 122 10.74 2.94 15.06
C PHE A 122 9.50 3.41 14.31
N TYR A 123 8.30 3.13 14.84
CA TYR A 123 7.05 3.29 14.12
C TYR A 123 6.45 4.69 14.25
N THR A 124 6.39 5.23 15.50
CA THR A 124 5.69 6.48 15.79
C THR A 124 6.58 7.73 15.71
N VAL A 125 7.91 7.57 15.61
CA VAL A 125 8.83 8.70 15.49
C VAL A 125 9.53 8.72 14.13
N ILE A 126 10.09 7.61 13.67
CA ILE A 126 10.91 7.59 12.45
C ILE A 126 10.11 7.16 11.21
N ALA A 127 9.49 5.98 11.21
CA ALA A 127 8.88 5.46 9.99
C ALA A 127 7.70 6.33 9.54
N ASN A 128 6.69 6.52 10.38
CA ASN A 128 5.47 7.19 9.95
C ASN A 128 5.53 8.72 9.96
N PRO A 129 5.97 9.42 11.03
CA PRO A 129 6.05 10.87 10.95
C PRO A 129 7.22 11.37 10.10
N LEU A 130 8.42 10.75 10.20
CA LEU A 130 9.58 11.30 9.55
C LEU A 130 9.73 10.82 8.09
N LEU A 131 9.87 9.52 7.85
CA LEU A 131 10.10 9.00 6.49
C LEU A 131 8.85 9.10 5.62
N TRP A 132 7.68 8.81 6.17
CA TRP A 132 6.41 8.92 5.45
C TRP A 132 6.14 10.36 4.99
N PHE A 133 6.25 11.35 5.90
CA PHE A 133 5.98 12.74 5.58
C PHE A 133 7.01 13.31 4.60
N LEU A 134 8.28 12.93 4.74
CA LEU A 134 9.31 13.31 3.80
C LEU A 134 8.96 12.81 2.38
N GLN A 135 8.65 11.53 2.26
CA GLN A 135 8.46 10.90 0.96
C GLN A 135 7.15 11.33 0.28
N HIS A 136 6.16 11.77 1.05
CA HIS A 136 4.91 12.33 0.50
C HIS A 136 4.94 13.88 0.37
N GLY A 137 6.08 14.52 0.64
CA GLY A 137 6.21 15.98 0.51
C GLY A 137 5.35 16.78 1.49
N MET A 138 5.05 16.21 2.68
CA MET A 138 4.10 16.80 3.62
C MET A 138 4.72 17.73 4.67
N TYR A 139 6.01 18.03 4.61
CA TYR A 139 6.63 18.95 5.55
C TYR A 139 6.46 20.41 5.16
N GLY A 140 5.99 21.22 6.10
CA GLY A 140 6.14 22.67 6.05
C GLY A 140 7.56 23.05 6.47
N LEU A 141 8.51 23.07 5.54
CA LEU A 141 9.96 23.15 5.81
C LEU A 141 10.40 24.36 6.66
N ALA A 142 9.56 25.40 6.79
CA ALA A 142 9.84 26.49 7.70
C ALA A 142 9.78 26.10 9.20
N HIS A 143 9.06 25.04 9.52
CA HIS A 143 8.78 24.64 10.91
C HIS A 143 9.05 23.17 11.22
N ALA A 144 9.05 22.29 10.22
CA ALA A 144 9.19 20.84 10.36
C ALA A 144 10.04 20.25 9.20
N PRO A 145 10.73 19.10 9.41
CA PRO A 145 10.84 18.41 10.68
C PRO A 145 11.80 19.08 11.65
N ARG A 146 11.71 18.73 12.94
CA ARG A 146 12.65 19.16 13.98
C ARG A 146 13.36 17.93 14.52
N LEU A 147 14.64 17.80 14.18
CA LEU A 147 15.47 16.67 14.62
C LEU A 147 16.19 17.05 15.92
N THR A 148 15.70 16.54 17.02
CA THR A 148 16.24 16.74 18.36
C THR A 148 16.94 15.48 18.86
N ARG A 149 17.40 15.47 20.12
CA ARG A 149 17.94 14.27 20.75
C ARG A 149 16.95 13.10 20.76
N ARG A 150 15.63 13.38 20.78
CA ARG A 150 14.59 12.36 20.74
C ARG A 150 14.62 11.62 19.40
N GLU A 151 14.65 12.35 18.29
CA GLU A 151 14.67 11.77 16.96
C GLU A 151 15.98 11.01 16.70
N HIS A 152 17.12 11.51 17.20
CA HIS A 152 18.40 10.79 17.13
C HIS A 152 18.37 9.48 17.94
N ALA A 153 17.84 9.51 19.16
CA ALA A 153 17.67 8.30 19.97
C ALA A 153 16.68 7.32 19.32
N ALA A 154 15.58 7.82 18.74
CA ALA A 154 14.60 7.01 18.04
C ALA A 154 15.16 6.38 16.77
N TYR A 155 16.03 7.07 16.04
CA TYR A 155 16.72 6.49 14.89
C TYR A 155 17.67 5.36 15.32
N GLU A 156 18.48 5.58 16.35
CA GLU A 156 19.48 4.62 16.84
C GLU A 156 18.83 3.40 17.53
N HIS A 157 17.96 3.65 18.51
CA HIS A 157 17.37 2.61 19.36
C HIS A 157 16.04 2.06 18.84
N GLY A 158 15.45 2.71 17.84
CA GLY A 158 14.26 2.27 17.12
C GLY A 158 14.61 1.76 15.72
N TYR A 159 14.80 2.67 14.77
CA TYR A 159 14.90 2.31 13.36
C TYR A 159 16.09 1.39 13.04
N LEU A 160 17.30 1.72 13.52
CA LEU A 160 18.48 0.87 13.36
C LEU A 160 18.32 -0.46 14.10
N ALA A 161 17.81 -0.43 15.33
CA ALA A 161 17.66 -1.63 16.17
C ALA A 161 16.67 -2.61 15.55
N VAL A 162 15.49 -2.14 15.14
CA VAL A 162 14.45 -2.98 14.52
C VAL A 162 14.93 -3.55 13.19
N ASN A 163 15.57 -2.75 12.33
CA ASN A 163 16.14 -3.26 11.08
C ASN A 163 17.22 -4.33 11.30
N ARG A 164 17.99 -4.24 12.41
CA ARG A 164 18.94 -5.31 12.79
C ARG A 164 18.22 -6.60 13.15
N LEU A 165 17.14 -6.53 13.95
CA LEU A 165 16.34 -7.70 14.30
C LEU A 165 15.78 -8.40 13.07
N PHE A 166 15.21 -7.64 12.13
CA PHE A 166 14.73 -8.19 10.86
C PHE A 166 15.85 -8.82 10.04
N ALA A 167 16.99 -8.13 9.89
CA ALA A 167 18.12 -8.67 9.16
C ALA A 167 18.65 -9.98 9.80
N ASP A 168 18.76 -10.03 11.13
CA ASP A 168 19.20 -11.22 11.85
C ASP A 168 18.21 -12.39 11.71
N ALA A 169 16.89 -12.10 11.68
CA ALA A 169 15.87 -13.10 11.39
C ALA A 169 15.99 -13.65 9.97
N VAL A 170 16.14 -12.77 8.97
CA VAL A 170 16.31 -13.16 7.56
C VAL A 170 17.59 -13.97 7.36
N ILE A 171 18.72 -13.53 7.94
CA ILE A 171 20.01 -14.25 7.85
C ILE A 171 19.86 -15.68 8.37
N LYS A 172 19.24 -15.87 9.55
CA LYS A 172 19.01 -17.20 10.11
C LYS A 172 18.21 -18.09 9.17
N GLU A 173 17.18 -17.54 8.53
CA GLU A 173 16.35 -18.28 7.58
C GLU A 173 17.09 -18.62 6.29
N VAL A 174 17.92 -17.72 5.78
CA VAL A 174 18.76 -17.96 4.60
C VAL A 174 19.83 -19.00 4.90
N GLU A 175 20.52 -18.89 6.04
CA GLU A 175 21.53 -19.88 6.48
C GLU A 175 20.92 -21.27 6.68
N ALA A 176 19.72 -21.37 7.26
CA ALA A 176 18.99 -22.65 7.43
C ALA A 176 18.62 -23.30 6.09
N ARG A 177 18.60 -22.54 4.99
CA ARG A 177 18.34 -22.99 3.62
C ARG A 177 19.60 -23.13 2.77
N GLY A 178 20.75 -23.29 3.42
CA GLY A 178 22.04 -23.49 2.74
C GLY A 178 22.64 -22.23 2.14
N GLY A 179 22.23 -21.05 2.58
CA GLY A 179 22.79 -19.76 2.16
C GLY A 179 22.22 -19.24 0.83
N ARG A 180 21.32 -19.96 0.18
CA ARG A 180 20.69 -19.57 -1.10
C ARG A 180 19.18 -19.39 -0.91
N ALA A 181 18.68 -18.22 -1.25
CA ALA A 181 17.25 -17.89 -1.25
C ALA A 181 17.01 -16.66 -2.10
N LEU A 182 15.77 -16.46 -2.54
CA LEU A 182 15.26 -15.16 -2.95
C LEU A 182 14.64 -14.47 -1.72
N VAL A 183 15.17 -13.34 -1.32
CA VAL A 183 14.62 -12.50 -0.25
C VAL A 183 13.98 -11.27 -0.88
N MET A 184 12.68 -11.10 -0.66
CA MET A 184 11.89 -9.96 -1.15
C MET A 184 11.55 -9.05 0.02
N LEU A 185 12.27 -7.94 0.13
CA LEU A 185 12.09 -6.91 1.17
C LEU A 185 11.05 -5.89 0.72
N HIS A 186 10.14 -5.53 1.60
CA HIS A 186 9.07 -4.60 1.25
C HIS A 186 8.99 -3.41 2.20
N ASP A 187 8.90 -2.23 1.57
CA ASP A 187 8.48 -0.95 2.11
C ASP A 187 9.48 -0.24 3.03
N TYR A 188 9.26 1.07 3.24
CA TYR A 188 10.13 2.06 3.89
C TYR A 188 10.52 1.75 5.34
N HIS A 189 9.88 0.77 5.93
CA HIS A 189 10.22 0.28 7.25
C HIS A 189 11.59 -0.44 7.31
N LEU A 190 12.04 -1.02 6.19
CA LEU A 190 13.11 -2.02 6.16
C LEU A 190 14.32 -1.62 5.29
N TYR A 191 14.57 -0.32 5.11
CA TYR A 191 15.63 0.19 4.23
C TYR A 191 17.04 -0.37 4.55
N LEU A 192 17.32 -0.70 5.81
CA LEU A 192 18.66 -1.09 6.23
C LEU A 192 18.93 -2.60 6.21
N VAL A 193 17.90 -3.41 5.99
CA VAL A 193 18.00 -4.88 6.05
C VAL A 193 18.89 -5.43 4.96
N GLY A 194 18.74 -4.95 3.72
CA GLY A 194 19.43 -5.51 2.53
C GLY A 194 20.95 -5.52 2.67
N HIS A 195 21.55 -4.42 3.09
CA HIS A 195 23.01 -4.33 3.27
C HIS A 195 23.55 -5.31 4.32
N ARG A 196 22.84 -5.48 5.43
CA ARG A 196 23.26 -6.39 6.50
C ARG A 196 23.14 -7.85 6.06
N VAL A 197 22.06 -8.20 5.36
CA VAL A 197 21.87 -9.55 4.79
C VAL A 197 22.94 -9.84 3.75
N ARG A 198 23.21 -8.92 2.80
CA ARG A 198 24.24 -9.08 1.77
C ARG A 198 25.63 -9.34 2.36
N LYS A 199 25.98 -8.61 3.44
CA LYS A 199 27.27 -8.80 4.12
C LYS A 199 27.46 -10.21 4.68
N ARG A 200 26.39 -10.85 5.17
CA ARG A 200 26.44 -12.15 5.82
C ARG A 200 26.19 -13.30 4.84
N CYS A 201 25.34 -13.06 3.86
CA CYS A 201 24.92 -14.04 2.85
C CYS A 201 25.19 -13.47 1.45
N PRO A 202 26.43 -13.53 0.96
CA PRO A 202 26.80 -12.86 -0.31
C PRO A 202 26.09 -13.45 -1.53
N GLU A 203 25.71 -14.73 -1.51
CA GLU A 203 25.09 -15.45 -2.63
C GLU A 203 23.54 -15.35 -2.65
N VAL A 204 22.95 -14.64 -1.67
CA VAL A 204 21.49 -14.48 -1.63
C VAL A 204 21.02 -13.53 -2.71
N LEU A 205 19.90 -13.82 -3.36
CA LEU A 205 19.22 -12.87 -4.22
C LEU A 205 18.37 -11.93 -3.37
N LEU A 206 18.59 -10.62 -3.48
CA LEU A 206 17.89 -9.60 -2.71
C LEU A 206 17.11 -8.68 -3.64
N SER A 207 15.80 -8.67 -3.52
CA SER A 207 14.93 -7.67 -4.13
C SER A 207 14.31 -6.79 -3.06
N PHE A 208 14.26 -5.50 -3.32
CA PHE A 208 13.57 -4.53 -2.46
C PHE A 208 12.47 -3.84 -3.26
N PHE A 209 11.26 -3.75 -2.71
CA PHE A 209 10.15 -3.03 -3.33
C PHE A 209 9.60 -1.94 -2.41
N LEU A 210 9.59 -0.70 -2.89
CA LEU A 210 9.00 0.44 -2.19
C LEU A 210 7.58 0.73 -2.68
N HIS A 211 6.62 0.78 -1.73
CA HIS A 211 5.20 1.00 -2.03
C HIS A 211 4.73 2.44 -1.89
N ILE A 212 5.62 3.36 -1.54
CA ILE A 212 5.34 4.79 -1.40
C ILE A 212 6.21 5.62 -2.35
N PRO A 213 5.93 6.90 -2.56
CA PRO A 213 6.74 7.75 -3.42
C PRO A 213 8.21 7.78 -3.01
N TRP A 214 9.13 7.84 -4.00
CA TRP A 214 10.53 8.17 -3.78
C TRP A 214 10.83 9.53 -4.38
N PRO A 215 10.98 10.60 -3.57
CA PRO A 215 11.23 11.95 -4.05
C PRO A 215 12.67 12.12 -4.53
N GLY A 216 12.92 13.24 -5.22
CA GLY A 216 14.26 13.62 -5.66
C GLY A 216 15.24 13.93 -4.51
N PRO A 217 16.55 14.08 -4.84
CA PRO A 217 17.63 14.22 -3.84
C PRO A 217 17.42 15.36 -2.84
N ASP A 218 16.82 16.47 -3.26
CA ASP A 218 16.63 17.64 -2.40
C ASP A 218 15.71 17.36 -1.21
N ALA A 219 14.66 16.55 -1.40
CA ALA A 219 13.79 16.17 -0.30
C ALA A 219 14.54 15.41 0.81
N TRP A 220 15.48 14.56 0.44
CA TRP A 220 16.28 13.78 1.38
C TRP A 220 17.28 14.63 2.18
N ARG A 221 17.63 15.84 1.72
CA ARG A 221 18.53 16.78 2.44
C ARG A 221 17.95 17.26 3.77
N VAL A 222 16.69 17.05 4.03
CA VAL A 222 16.04 17.25 5.33
C VAL A 222 16.63 16.34 6.42
N LEU A 223 17.12 15.16 6.04
CA LEU A 223 17.75 14.22 6.98
C LEU A 223 19.25 14.51 7.16
N PRO A 224 19.84 14.18 8.32
CA PRO A 224 21.28 14.23 8.53
C PRO A 224 22.04 13.42 7.47
N PRO A 225 23.25 13.89 7.05
CA PRO A 225 24.05 13.18 6.04
C PRO A 225 24.26 11.69 6.35
N ALA A 226 24.62 11.36 7.59
CA ALA A 226 24.85 9.97 7.99
C ALA A 226 23.60 9.08 7.87
N TRP A 227 22.39 9.63 8.11
CA TRP A 227 21.15 8.85 7.95
C TRP A 227 20.85 8.59 6.48
N ARG A 228 21.00 9.60 5.61
CA ARG A 228 20.82 9.46 4.15
C ARG A 228 21.74 8.40 3.58
N GLU A 229 23.03 8.47 3.97
CA GLU A 229 24.05 7.50 3.56
C GLU A 229 23.65 6.08 4.00
N GLN A 230 23.25 5.90 5.25
CA GLN A 230 22.83 4.59 5.77
C GLN A 230 21.61 4.04 5.04
N LEU A 231 20.56 4.88 4.82
CA LEU A 231 19.33 4.45 4.13
C LEU A 231 19.63 4.02 2.69
N LEU A 232 20.37 4.83 1.94
CA LEU A 232 20.74 4.52 0.56
C LEU A 232 21.67 3.29 0.47
N THR A 233 22.70 3.22 1.32
CA THR A 233 23.59 2.05 1.38
C THR A 233 22.84 0.79 1.77
N GLY A 234 21.83 0.91 2.63
CA GLY A 234 20.94 -0.18 3.01
C GLY A 234 20.24 -0.79 1.80
N LEU A 235 19.63 0.06 0.97
CA LEU A 235 18.96 -0.33 -0.28
C LEU A 235 19.95 -0.86 -1.32
N LEU A 236 21.10 -0.23 -1.46
CA LEU A 236 22.17 -0.67 -2.37
C LEU A 236 22.77 -2.04 -1.98
N GLY A 237 22.40 -2.62 -0.84
CA GLY A 237 22.66 -4.02 -0.49
C GLY A 237 21.90 -5.02 -1.37
N CYS A 238 20.81 -4.60 -2.00
CA CYS A 238 19.98 -5.43 -2.86
C CYS A 238 20.53 -5.52 -4.29
N ASP A 239 20.07 -6.52 -5.05
CA ASP A 239 20.38 -6.66 -6.48
C ASP A 239 19.42 -5.82 -7.31
N VAL A 240 18.16 -5.74 -6.86
CA VAL A 240 17.11 -4.94 -7.47
C VAL A 240 16.44 -4.06 -6.42
N VAL A 241 16.31 -2.77 -6.69
CA VAL A 241 15.49 -1.83 -5.92
C VAL A 241 14.36 -1.35 -6.83
N ALA A 242 13.14 -1.68 -6.46
CA ALA A 242 11.97 -1.48 -7.30
C ALA A 242 10.96 -0.50 -6.71
N PHE A 243 10.21 0.13 -7.61
CA PHE A 243 9.24 1.18 -7.33
C PHE A 243 7.98 0.97 -8.18
N HIS A 244 6.97 1.79 -7.97
CA HIS A 244 5.76 1.74 -8.81
C HIS A 244 5.92 2.46 -10.15
N THR A 245 6.73 3.51 -10.19
CA THR A 245 6.85 4.38 -11.37
C THR A 245 8.30 4.55 -11.80
N GLU A 246 8.51 4.79 -13.09
CA GLU A 246 9.82 5.10 -13.66
C GLU A 246 10.43 6.35 -13.00
N GLY A 247 9.60 7.37 -12.73
CA GLY A 247 10.03 8.60 -12.06
C GLY A 247 10.64 8.34 -10.68
N PHE A 248 10.06 7.43 -9.89
CA PHE A 248 10.59 7.06 -8.58
C PHE A 248 11.91 6.27 -8.70
N ALA A 249 11.99 5.34 -9.65
CA ALA A 249 13.24 4.61 -9.92
C ALA A 249 14.37 5.55 -10.37
N ARG A 250 14.06 6.50 -11.26
CA ARG A 250 15.00 7.54 -11.69
C ARG A 250 15.45 8.42 -10.54
N ASN A 251 14.53 8.86 -9.67
CA ASN A 251 14.85 9.66 -8.49
C ASN A 251 15.78 8.91 -7.53
N PHE A 252 15.62 7.59 -7.38
CA PHE A 252 16.54 6.77 -6.58
C PHE A 252 17.96 6.80 -7.14
N LEU A 253 18.13 6.66 -8.46
CA LEU A 253 19.43 6.77 -9.13
C LEU A 253 20.05 8.15 -8.90
N LEU A 254 19.28 9.23 -9.06
CA LEU A 254 19.74 10.59 -8.78
C LEU A 254 20.15 10.76 -7.30
N CYS A 255 19.43 10.14 -6.37
CA CYS A 255 19.85 10.14 -4.96
C CYS A 255 21.18 9.41 -4.75
N ALA A 256 21.41 8.27 -5.38
CA ALA A 256 22.68 7.56 -5.33
C ALA A 256 23.83 8.39 -5.92
N GLN A 257 23.58 9.06 -7.04
CA GLN A 257 24.56 9.92 -7.70
C GLN A 257 24.90 11.17 -6.87
N GLU A 258 23.88 11.92 -6.43
CA GLU A 258 24.11 13.24 -5.83
C GLU A 258 24.42 13.18 -4.33
N LEU A 259 23.89 12.19 -3.62
CA LEU A 259 24.05 12.09 -2.16
C LEU A 259 25.18 11.16 -1.74
N LEU A 260 25.55 10.19 -2.59
CA LEU A 260 26.64 9.25 -2.33
C LEU A 260 27.82 9.41 -3.30
N GLY A 261 27.69 10.18 -4.39
CA GLY A 261 28.73 10.33 -5.41
C GLY A 261 28.99 9.07 -6.24
N LEU A 262 28.02 8.16 -6.32
CA LEU A 262 28.16 6.89 -7.04
C LEU A 262 27.91 7.07 -8.54
N PRO A 263 28.63 6.34 -9.41
CA PRO A 263 28.33 6.30 -10.83
C PRO A 263 26.97 5.65 -11.09
N VAL A 264 26.14 6.29 -11.93
CA VAL A 264 24.83 5.76 -12.34
C VAL A 264 24.71 5.75 -13.85
N ASP A 265 24.03 4.75 -14.38
CA ASP A 265 23.59 4.69 -15.77
C ASP A 265 22.07 4.87 -15.81
N LEU A 266 21.62 6.05 -16.25
CA LEU A 266 20.18 6.38 -16.36
C LEU A 266 19.49 5.69 -17.52
N GLN A 267 20.23 5.14 -18.50
CA GLN A 267 19.64 4.38 -19.60
C GLN A 267 19.47 2.91 -19.23
N ALA A 268 20.49 2.29 -18.63
CA ALA A 268 20.40 0.92 -18.11
C ALA A 268 19.65 0.84 -16.77
N MET A 269 19.36 1.99 -16.15
CA MET A 269 18.74 2.10 -14.83
C MET A 269 19.52 1.33 -13.77
N THR A 270 20.83 1.64 -13.61
CA THR A 270 21.71 0.93 -12.66
C THR A 270 22.61 1.89 -11.88
N VAL A 271 22.99 1.47 -10.66
CA VAL A 271 24.07 2.06 -9.86
C VAL A 271 25.27 1.14 -9.93
N ASP A 272 26.46 1.67 -10.23
CA ASP A 272 27.71 0.93 -10.28
C ASP A 272 28.42 1.01 -8.92
N LEU A 273 28.66 -0.14 -8.30
CA LEU A 273 29.39 -0.28 -7.03
C LEU A 273 30.81 -0.84 -7.23
N GLY A 274 31.30 -0.92 -8.47
CA GLY A 274 32.59 -1.49 -8.84
C GLY A 274 32.54 -3.00 -9.02
N GLU A 275 32.34 -3.75 -7.95
CA GLU A 275 32.30 -5.21 -7.98
C GLU A 275 30.94 -5.77 -8.44
N ARG A 276 29.86 -4.99 -8.27
CA ARG A 276 28.49 -5.35 -8.67
C ARG A 276 27.68 -4.13 -9.07
N ARG A 277 26.59 -4.36 -9.76
CA ARG A 277 25.62 -3.34 -10.11
C ARG A 277 24.30 -3.59 -9.38
N VAL A 278 23.62 -2.49 -9.03
CA VAL A 278 22.26 -2.53 -8.47
C VAL A 278 21.30 -2.00 -9.51
N ALA A 279 20.29 -2.78 -9.85
CA ALA A 279 19.27 -2.36 -10.79
C ALA A 279 18.18 -1.56 -10.08
N ALA A 280 17.81 -0.39 -10.63
CA ALA A 280 16.58 0.31 -10.26
C ALA A 280 15.50 -0.04 -11.28
N ARG A 281 14.34 -0.48 -10.82
CA ARG A 281 13.24 -0.95 -11.69
C ARG A 281 11.92 -0.34 -11.29
N HIS A 282 10.94 -0.41 -12.18
CA HIS A 282 9.58 -0.02 -11.83
C HIS A 282 8.58 -1.07 -12.29
N TYR A 283 7.66 -1.39 -11.39
CA TYR A 283 6.58 -2.34 -11.61
C TYR A 283 5.32 -1.76 -10.96
N PRO A 284 4.35 -1.23 -11.73
CA PRO A 284 3.13 -0.67 -11.17
C PRO A 284 2.28 -1.80 -10.56
N ILE A 285 2.13 -1.80 -9.23
CA ILE A 285 1.29 -2.79 -8.53
C ILE A 285 -0.16 -2.65 -8.97
N SER A 286 -0.87 -3.76 -9.00
CA SER A 286 -2.28 -3.80 -9.36
C SER A 286 -3.08 -4.65 -8.38
N ILE A 287 -4.31 -4.97 -8.75
CA ILE A 287 -5.28 -5.73 -7.96
C ILE A 287 -5.49 -7.12 -8.54
N ASP A 288 -6.00 -8.04 -7.73
CA ASP A 288 -6.59 -9.27 -8.22
C ASP A 288 -7.99 -8.95 -8.78
N VAL A 289 -8.06 -8.83 -10.11
CA VAL A 289 -9.30 -8.47 -10.82
C VAL A 289 -10.39 -9.54 -10.64
N ALA A 290 -10.01 -10.82 -10.62
CA ALA A 290 -10.96 -11.91 -10.46
C ALA A 290 -11.59 -11.90 -9.06
N ALA A 291 -10.76 -11.81 -8.01
CA ALA A 291 -11.22 -11.73 -6.63
C ALA A 291 -12.07 -10.48 -6.37
N MET A 292 -11.69 -9.33 -6.94
CA MET A 292 -12.45 -8.08 -6.82
C MET A 292 -13.83 -8.19 -7.47
N ARG A 293 -13.93 -8.83 -8.64
CA ARG A 293 -15.23 -9.07 -9.31
C ARG A 293 -16.09 -10.07 -8.56
N GLU A 294 -15.51 -11.12 -8.01
CA GLU A 294 -16.21 -12.09 -7.16
C GLU A 294 -16.80 -11.41 -5.93
N LEU A 295 -16.01 -10.63 -5.22
CA LEU A 295 -16.47 -9.84 -4.08
C LEU A 295 -17.60 -8.89 -4.48
N ALA A 296 -17.47 -8.17 -5.59
CA ALA A 296 -18.50 -7.26 -6.11
C ALA A 296 -19.80 -7.97 -6.54
N ALA A 297 -19.75 -9.28 -6.74
CA ALA A 297 -20.94 -10.12 -7.05
C ALA A 297 -21.55 -10.76 -5.82
N SER A 298 -20.94 -10.64 -4.64
CA SER A 298 -21.42 -11.25 -3.40
C SER A 298 -22.78 -10.69 -2.94
N ALA A 299 -23.53 -11.48 -2.18
CA ALA A 299 -24.83 -11.08 -1.63
C ALA A 299 -24.70 -9.89 -0.66
N GLU A 300 -23.63 -9.85 0.11
CA GLU A 300 -23.35 -8.76 1.06
C GLU A 300 -23.13 -7.42 0.34
N VAL A 301 -22.28 -7.41 -0.70
CA VAL A 301 -22.04 -6.22 -1.53
C VAL A 301 -23.34 -5.80 -2.26
N ALA A 302 -24.14 -6.75 -2.74
CA ALA A 302 -25.40 -6.45 -3.39
C ALA A 302 -26.40 -5.76 -2.45
N GLU A 303 -26.46 -6.18 -1.19
CA GLU A 303 -27.33 -5.57 -0.16
C GLU A 303 -26.85 -4.16 0.20
N HIS A 304 -25.54 -3.95 0.43
CA HIS A 304 -24.99 -2.62 0.63
C HIS A 304 -25.25 -1.70 -0.57
N ALA A 305 -25.03 -2.18 -1.79
CA ALA A 305 -25.29 -1.42 -3.01
C ALA A 305 -26.77 -1.03 -3.17
N ARG A 306 -27.70 -1.91 -2.76
CA ARG A 306 -29.13 -1.59 -2.73
C ARG A 306 -29.42 -0.43 -1.77
N ARG A 307 -28.91 -0.50 -0.52
CA ARG A 307 -29.09 0.57 0.48
C ARG A 307 -28.48 1.89 0.03
N LEU A 308 -27.28 1.86 -0.55
CA LEU A 308 -26.62 3.07 -1.06
C LEU A 308 -27.42 3.70 -2.21
N ARG A 309 -27.96 2.90 -3.14
CA ARG A 309 -28.80 3.42 -4.22
C ARG A 309 -30.09 4.06 -3.69
N GLU A 310 -30.75 3.41 -2.75
CA GLU A 310 -31.96 3.95 -2.11
C GLU A 310 -31.68 5.27 -1.39
N ALA A 311 -30.56 5.37 -0.68
CA ALA A 311 -30.19 6.56 0.06
C ALA A 311 -29.75 7.74 -0.84
N PHE A 312 -29.01 7.47 -1.92
CA PHE A 312 -28.26 8.52 -2.60
C PHE A 312 -28.56 8.71 -4.08
N THR A 313 -29.14 7.74 -4.78
CA THR A 313 -29.26 7.82 -6.26
C THR A 313 -30.63 7.45 -6.81
N SER A 314 -31.60 7.03 -5.99
CA SER A 314 -32.92 6.54 -6.44
C SER A 314 -33.81 7.62 -7.04
N ASP A 315 -33.59 8.87 -6.67
CA ASP A 315 -34.37 10.05 -7.08
C ASP A 315 -33.63 10.92 -8.13
N GLY A 316 -32.61 10.34 -8.78
CA GLY A 316 -31.84 11.03 -9.82
C GLY A 316 -30.68 11.86 -9.27
N ARG A 317 -30.39 11.80 -7.97
CA ARG A 317 -29.17 12.38 -7.39
C ARG A 317 -27.92 11.65 -7.86
N GLN A 318 -26.81 12.38 -7.84
CA GLN A 318 -25.49 11.87 -8.20
C GLN A 318 -24.62 11.67 -6.95
N LEU A 319 -23.75 10.68 -7.00
CA LEU A 319 -22.88 10.29 -5.90
C LEU A 319 -21.42 10.48 -6.24
N ILE A 320 -20.75 11.43 -5.55
CA ILE A 320 -19.30 11.51 -5.48
C ILE A 320 -18.86 10.59 -4.34
N LEU A 321 -17.91 9.73 -4.61
CA LEU A 321 -17.36 8.77 -3.64
C LEU A 321 -15.90 9.06 -3.35
N ARG A 322 -15.52 8.89 -2.10
CA ARG A 322 -14.15 8.78 -1.63
C ARG A 322 -14.03 7.56 -0.72
N VAL A 323 -13.00 6.76 -0.92
CA VAL A 323 -12.62 5.65 -0.04
C VAL A 323 -11.14 5.77 0.26
N ASP A 324 -10.77 6.05 1.52
CA ASP A 324 -9.38 6.27 1.92
C ASP A 324 -9.16 5.92 3.40
N ARG A 325 -7.90 5.76 3.78
CA ARG A 325 -7.51 5.88 5.19
C ARG A 325 -7.48 7.36 5.60
N THR A 326 -7.68 7.64 6.90
CA THR A 326 -7.55 9.01 7.44
C THR A 326 -6.07 9.41 7.55
N ASP A 327 -5.42 9.52 6.41
CA ASP A 327 -3.99 9.85 6.26
C ASP A 327 -3.86 11.24 5.59
N PRO A 328 -3.05 12.16 6.14
CA PRO A 328 -2.87 13.49 5.54
C PRO A 328 -2.46 13.46 4.05
N SER A 329 -1.71 12.44 3.62
CA SER A 329 -1.33 12.29 2.21
C SER A 329 -2.52 12.11 1.28
N LYS A 330 -3.67 11.66 1.80
CA LYS A 330 -4.89 11.46 1.03
C LYS A 330 -5.65 12.76 0.75
N ASN A 331 -5.26 13.88 1.38
CA ASN A 331 -5.78 15.22 1.03
C ASN A 331 -7.31 15.36 1.17
N ILE A 332 -7.87 14.75 2.22
CA ILE A 332 -9.33 14.65 2.39
C ILE A 332 -9.95 16.01 2.60
N VAL A 333 -9.33 16.87 3.42
CA VAL A 333 -9.83 18.21 3.77
C VAL A 333 -9.98 19.06 2.51
N ARG A 334 -8.93 19.17 1.66
CA ARG A 334 -9.05 19.91 0.39
C ARG A 334 -10.07 19.30 -0.56
N GLY A 335 -10.28 18.00 -0.53
CA GLY A 335 -11.35 17.36 -1.31
C GLY A 335 -12.75 17.84 -0.88
N PHE A 336 -12.98 17.98 0.43
CA PHE A 336 -14.23 18.56 0.95
C PHE A 336 -14.34 20.06 0.65
N GLU A 337 -13.24 20.81 0.72
CA GLU A 337 -13.22 22.23 0.35
C GLU A 337 -13.52 22.42 -1.14
N ALA A 338 -12.99 21.58 -2.01
CA ALA A 338 -13.30 21.57 -3.44
C ALA A 338 -14.79 21.26 -3.69
N PHE A 339 -15.36 20.32 -2.95
CA PHE A 339 -16.79 20.04 -3.01
C PHE A 339 -17.64 21.22 -2.52
N ALA A 340 -17.24 21.89 -1.45
CA ALA A 340 -17.92 23.10 -0.99
C ALA A 340 -17.84 24.23 -2.04
N THR A 341 -16.70 24.41 -2.69
CA THR A 341 -16.50 25.36 -3.79
C THR A 341 -17.41 25.02 -4.97
N LEU A 342 -17.48 23.76 -5.37
CA LEU A 342 -18.42 23.28 -6.40
C LEU A 342 -19.87 23.67 -6.09
N LEU A 343 -20.32 23.51 -4.81
CA LEU A 343 -21.69 23.87 -4.43
C LEU A 343 -21.95 25.39 -4.42
N VAL A 344 -20.91 26.20 -4.23
CA VAL A 344 -21.00 27.68 -4.35
C VAL A 344 -21.11 28.09 -5.80
N ASP A 345 -20.25 27.55 -6.66
CA ASP A 345 -20.17 27.92 -8.08
C ASP A 345 -21.35 27.35 -8.89
N HIS A 346 -21.90 26.21 -8.44
CA HIS A 346 -23.00 25.46 -9.09
C HIS A 346 -24.15 25.21 -8.12
N PRO A 347 -24.91 26.23 -7.71
CA PRO A 347 -25.99 26.10 -6.73
C PRO A 347 -27.14 25.18 -7.20
N GLU A 348 -27.25 24.88 -8.49
CA GLU A 348 -28.19 23.91 -9.05
C GLU A 348 -27.89 22.46 -8.60
N LEU A 349 -26.69 22.18 -8.09
CA LEU A 349 -26.31 20.89 -7.55
C LEU A 349 -26.74 20.70 -6.08
N LEU A 350 -27.15 21.76 -5.39
CA LEU A 350 -27.64 21.68 -4.01
C LEU A 350 -28.86 20.73 -3.92
N GLY A 351 -28.75 19.73 -3.04
CA GLY A 351 -29.76 18.67 -2.88
C GLY A 351 -29.76 17.62 -4.00
N ARG A 352 -28.87 17.74 -5.01
CA ARG A 352 -28.77 16.80 -6.15
C ARG A 352 -27.49 16.00 -6.17
N VAL A 353 -26.50 16.36 -5.37
CA VAL A 353 -25.22 15.65 -5.26
C VAL A 353 -24.91 15.35 -3.80
N THR A 354 -24.50 14.13 -3.52
CA THR A 354 -23.96 13.72 -2.22
C THR A 354 -22.49 13.35 -2.35
N PHE A 355 -21.69 13.79 -1.39
CA PHE A 355 -20.31 13.33 -1.24
C PHE A 355 -20.26 12.27 -0.14
N LEU A 356 -20.15 11.00 -0.50
CA LEU A 356 -19.96 9.89 0.43
C LEU A 356 -18.47 9.66 0.66
N ALA A 357 -18.04 9.80 1.90
CA ALA A 357 -16.67 9.52 2.32
C ALA A 357 -16.64 8.32 3.27
N ILE A 358 -16.11 7.19 2.81
CA ILE A 358 -15.86 5.99 3.62
C ILE A 358 -14.40 6.00 4.01
N LEU A 359 -14.12 6.30 5.28
CA LEU A 359 -12.77 6.55 5.76
C LEU A 359 -12.40 5.59 6.88
N GLN A 360 -11.28 4.89 6.69
CA GLN A 360 -10.72 4.02 7.71
C GLN A 360 -9.78 4.82 8.64
N PRO A 361 -10.05 4.93 9.95
CA PRO A 361 -9.12 5.52 10.90
C PRO A 361 -7.76 4.82 10.87
N SER A 362 -6.68 5.60 10.81
CA SER A 362 -5.32 5.08 10.65
C SER A 362 -4.36 5.78 11.60
N ARG A 363 -3.43 5.05 12.21
CA ARG A 363 -2.29 5.57 13.00
C ARG A 363 -2.68 6.60 14.08
N GLN A 364 -3.79 6.35 14.78
CA GLN A 364 -4.33 7.31 15.76
C GLN A 364 -3.40 7.58 16.98
N ASP A 365 -2.38 6.74 17.16
CA ASP A 365 -1.31 6.94 18.15
C ASP A 365 -0.29 8.01 17.73
N VAL A 366 -0.37 8.53 16.50
CA VAL A 366 0.44 9.61 15.95
C VAL A 366 -0.39 10.89 15.95
N THR A 367 0.09 11.93 16.64
CA THR A 367 -0.65 13.19 16.88
C THR A 367 -1.17 13.81 15.58
N GLU A 368 -0.35 13.88 14.55
CA GLU A 368 -0.70 14.48 13.27
C GLU A 368 -1.88 13.78 12.58
N TYR A 369 -2.03 12.46 12.79
CA TYR A 369 -3.16 11.68 12.25
C TYR A 369 -4.44 11.87 13.07
N ALA A 370 -4.33 11.96 14.39
CA ALA A 370 -5.46 12.24 15.26
C ALA A 370 -6.03 13.65 15.02
N ASP A 371 -5.15 14.64 14.91
CA ASP A 371 -5.53 16.04 14.61
C ASP A 371 -6.19 16.13 13.23
N TYR A 372 -5.66 15.42 12.24
CA TYR A 372 -6.23 15.39 10.89
C TYR A 372 -7.61 14.74 10.85
N LEU A 373 -7.85 13.68 11.62
CA LEU A 373 -9.19 13.08 11.74
C LEU A 373 -10.19 14.07 12.35
N ALA A 374 -9.79 14.83 13.37
CA ALA A 374 -10.63 15.86 13.95
C ALA A 374 -10.96 16.99 12.95
N GLU A 375 -9.98 17.41 12.15
CA GLU A 375 -10.16 18.41 11.08
C GLU A 375 -11.14 17.91 10.01
N ILE A 376 -11.01 16.67 9.55
CA ILE A 376 -11.94 16.03 8.61
C ILE A 376 -13.39 16.14 9.11
N GLY A 377 -13.64 15.76 10.36
CA GLY A 377 -14.97 15.83 10.97
C GLY A 377 -15.51 17.24 11.04
N ALA A 378 -14.67 18.20 11.43
CA ALA A 378 -15.05 19.61 11.54
C ALA A 378 -15.42 20.23 10.17
N VAL A 379 -14.66 19.93 9.12
CA VAL A 379 -14.94 20.45 7.77
C VAL A 379 -16.21 19.83 7.19
N ALA A 380 -16.42 18.52 7.34
CA ALA A 380 -17.65 17.86 6.91
C ALA A 380 -18.89 18.44 7.61
N ALA A 381 -18.84 18.61 8.93
CA ALA A 381 -19.92 19.21 9.70
C ALA A 381 -20.22 20.68 9.26
N LYS A 382 -19.18 21.47 8.99
CA LYS A 382 -19.32 22.86 8.49
C LYS A 382 -20.03 22.89 7.14
N ILE A 383 -19.69 22.00 6.22
CA ILE A 383 -20.32 21.90 4.91
C ILE A 383 -21.79 21.50 5.06
N ASN A 384 -22.10 20.49 5.87
CA ASN A 384 -23.47 20.07 6.13
C ASN A 384 -24.31 21.19 6.72
N ALA A 385 -23.80 21.91 7.73
CA ALA A 385 -24.50 23.05 8.30
C ALA A 385 -24.76 24.20 7.30
N SER A 386 -23.87 24.40 6.34
CA SER A 386 -23.96 25.51 5.36
C SER A 386 -24.86 25.19 4.17
N TYR A 387 -24.95 23.94 3.74
CA TYR A 387 -25.54 23.56 2.45
C TYR A 387 -26.65 22.51 2.55
N VAL A 388 -27.15 22.20 3.74
CA VAL A 388 -28.30 21.30 3.92
C VAL A 388 -29.54 21.85 3.17
N ARG A 389 -30.24 20.97 2.44
CA ARG A 389 -31.49 21.28 1.73
C ARG A 389 -32.51 20.20 2.00
N GLU A 390 -33.71 20.61 2.47
CA GLU A 390 -34.85 19.70 2.68
C GLU A 390 -34.50 18.44 3.50
N GLY A 391 -33.58 18.57 4.47
CA GLY A 391 -33.08 17.46 5.28
C GLY A 391 -31.99 16.61 4.61
N HIS A 392 -31.56 16.96 3.39
CA HIS A 392 -30.46 16.30 2.69
C HIS A 392 -29.14 16.96 3.08
N GLU A 393 -28.28 16.22 3.76
CA GLU A 393 -26.91 16.59 4.05
C GLU A 393 -26.00 16.29 2.86
N PRO A 394 -25.23 17.28 2.36
CA PRO A 394 -24.39 17.08 1.19
C PRO A 394 -23.20 16.14 1.41
N VAL A 395 -22.72 15.98 2.65
CA VAL A 395 -21.60 15.07 2.99
C VAL A 395 -22.08 13.96 3.94
N ASP A 396 -21.96 12.71 3.51
CA ASP A 396 -22.10 11.52 4.38
C ASP A 396 -20.70 11.01 4.72
N LEU A 397 -20.29 11.20 5.98
CA LEU A 397 -18.97 10.79 6.50
C LEU A 397 -19.11 9.51 7.31
N ARG A 398 -18.49 8.42 6.86
CA ARG A 398 -18.47 7.11 7.53
C ARG A 398 -17.06 6.75 7.94
N LEU A 399 -16.83 6.64 9.26
CA LEU A 399 -15.54 6.27 9.85
C LEU A 399 -15.56 4.78 10.20
N GLN A 400 -15.19 3.92 9.25
CA GLN A 400 -15.22 2.47 9.43
C GLN A 400 -14.29 1.75 8.46
N ASP A 401 -13.87 0.55 8.82
CA ASP A 401 -13.15 -0.39 7.98
C ASP A 401 -14.13 -1.48 7.50
N ASP A 402 -14.66 -1.32 6.30
CA ASP A 402 -15.70 -2.18 5.74
C ASP A 402 -15.47 -2.32 4.22
N LEU A 403 -14.73 -3.35 3.85
CA LEU A 403 -14.40 -3.61 2.45
C LEU A 403 -15.65 -3.93 1.60
N PRO A 404 -16.62 -4.77 2.03
CA PRO A 404 -17.87 -4.98 1.29
C PRO A 404 -18.64 -3.69 1.02
N LEU A 405 -18.74 -2.78 2.00
CA LEU A 405 -19.37 -1.48 1.81
C LEU A 405 -18.61 -0.59 0.82
N ALA A 406 -17.27 -0.55 0.90
CA ALA A 406 -16.43 0.21 -0.03
C ALA A 406 -16.64 -0.30 -1.47
N VAL A 407 -16.61 -1.63 -1.68
CA VAL A 407 -16.83 -2.23 -2.99
C VAL A 407 -18.26 -1.96 -3.49
N ALA A 408 -19.26 -2.02 -2.61
CA ALA A 408 -20.63 -1.64 -2.97
C ALA A 408 -20.71 -0.18 -3.44
N ALA A 409 -20.04 0.73 -2.74
CA ALA A 409 -19.98 2.14 -3.12
C ALA A 409 -19.28 2.35 -4.48
N TYR A 410 -18.20 1.61 -4.78
CA TYR A 410 -17.57 1.63 -6.11
C TYR A 410 -18.57 1.25 -7.21
N THR A 411 -19.48 0.27 -6.96
CA THR A 411 -20.43 -0.16 -7.99
C THR A 411 -21.50 0.87 -8.31
N VAL A 412 -21.77 1.83 -7.41
CA VAL A 412 -22.92 2.75 -7.51
C VAL A 412 -22.54 4.23 -7.63
N CYS A 413 -21.27 4.61 -7.50
CA CYS A 413 -20.86 6.01 -7.60
C CYS A 413 -20.88 6.52 -9.05
N ASP A 414 -21.15 7.83 -9.19
CA ASP A 414 -21.09 8.56 -10.45
C ASP A 414 -19.69 9.17 -10.68
N VAL A 415 -19.01 9.56 -9.59
CA VAL A 415 -17.64 10.06 -9.61
C VAL A 415 -16.86 9.44 -8.45
N LEU A 416 -15.69 8.89 -8.72
CA LEU A 416 -14.71 8.54 -7.69
C LEU A 416 -13.66 9.63 -7.61
N MET A 417 -13.50 10.27 -6.44
CA MET A 417 -12.48 11.29 -6.21
C MET A 417 -11.26 10.70 -5.50
N VAL A 418 -10.10 10.79 -6.14
CA VAL A 418 -8.79 10.39 -5.62
C VAL A 418 -7.83 11.57 -5.78
N ASN A 419 -7.75 12.46 -4.79
CA ASN A 419 -6.97 13.71 -4.88
C ASN A 419 -5.74 13.72 -3.95
N ALA A 420 -5.09 12.57 -3.75
CA ALA A 420 -3.91 12.46 -2.89
C ALA A 420 -2.82 13.50 -3.24
N LEU A 421 -2.13 14.02 -2.21
CA LEU A 421 -0.98 14.93 -2.39
C LEU A 421 0.15 14.25 -3.15
N ALA A 422 0.44 13.03 -2.78
CA ALA A 422 1.31 12.07 -3.44
C ALA A 422 0.91 10.66 -3.00
N ASP A 423 1.02 9.70 -3.89
CA ASP A 423 0.75 8.29 -3.58
C ASP A 423 1.67 7.40 -4.43
N GLY A 424 2.15 6.29 -3.86
CA GLY A 424 2.96 5.33 -4.59
C GLY A 424 2.22 4.75 -5.78
N MET A 425 0.96 4.35 -5.59
CA MET A 425 0.07 3.85 -6.65
C MET A 425 -1.35 4.40 -6.48
N ASN A 426 -2.10 3.98 -5.51
CA ASN A 426 -3.54 4.11 -5.23
C ASN A 426 -4.37 3.01 -5.89
N LEU A 427 -4.58 1.92 -5.15
CA LEU A 427 -5.35 0.77 -5.65
C LEU A 427 -6.85 1.04 -5.73
N VAL A 428 -7.40 1.97 -4.92
CA VAL A 428 -8.82 2.38 -4.96
C VAL A 428 -9.23 2.84 -6.36
N ALA A 429 -8.35 3.58 -7.06
CA ALA A 429 -8.59 3.99 -8.44
C ALA A 429 -8.74 2.79 -9.39
N LYS A 430 -7.91 1.74 -9.20
CA LYS A 430 -7.95 0.51 -10.00
C LYS A 430 -9.16 -0.36 -9.65
N GLU A 431 -9.47 -0.51 -8.36
CA GLU A 431 -10.62 -1.29 -7.87
C GLU A 431 -11.94 -0.78 -8.42
N ALA A 432 -12.16 0.53 -8.30
CA ALA A 432 -13.43 1.13 -8.68
C ALA A 432 -13.72 1.05 -10.18
N VAL A 433 -12.74 1.32 -11.07
CA VAL A 433 -12.97 1.27 -12.52
C VAL A 433 -13.34 -0.12 -13.02
N VAL A 434 -12.87 -1.18 -12.33
CA VAL A 434 -13.15 -2.58 -12.67
C VAL A 434 -14.57 -2.99 -12.30
N VAL A 435 -15.10 -2.51 -11.16
CA VAL A 435 -16.39 -2.98 -10.62
C VAL A 435 -17.53 -1.97 -10.77
N ASN A 436 -17.27 -0.73 -11.19
CA ASN A 436 -18.31 0.28 -11.34
C ASN A 436 -19.34 -0.11 -12.40
N ARG A 437 -20.64 0.06 -12.06
CA ARG A 437 -21.80 -0.32 -12.91
C ARG A 437 -22.61 0.87 -13.41
N ARG A 438 -22.17 2.10 -13.13
CA ARG A 438 -22.86 3.35 -13.52
C ARG A 438 -22.09 4.17 -14.54
N ASP A 439 -21.04 3.58 -15.15
CA ASP A 439 -20.10 4.31 -15.98
C ASP A 439 -19.52 5.54 -15.24
N GLY A 440 -19.13 5.33 -13.96
CA GLY A 440 -18.59 6.35 -13.08
C GLY A 440 -17.28 6.93 -13.60
N VAL A 441 -17.09 8.23 -13.40
CA VAL A 441 -15.90 8.95 -13.81
C VAL A 441 -14.85 8.87 -12.70
N LEU A 442 -13.60 8.56 -13.07
CA LEU A 442 -12.44 8.65 -12.17
C LEU A 442 -11.89 10.08 -12.21
N ALA A 443 -11.93 10.79 -11.08
CA ALA A 443 -11.24 12.05 -10.87
C ALA A 443 -9.95 11.76 -10.07
N LEU A 444 -8.78 11.88 -10.71
CA LEU A 444 -7.52 11.31 -10.23
C LEU A 444 -6.39 12.34 -10.16
N SER A 445 -5.77 12.45 -9.00
CA SER A 445 -4.57 13.30 -8.81
C SER A 445 -3.42 12.87 -9.71
N GLU A 446 -2.80 13.84 -10.39
CA GLU A 446 -1.59 13.65 -11.19
C GLU A 446 -0.38 13.16 -10.37
N ASN A 447 -0.42 13.32 -9.04
CA ASN A 447 0.64 12.91 -8.13
C ASN A 447 0.48 11.48 -7.59
N THR A 448 -0.45 10.70 -8.13
CA THR A 448 -0.58 9.28 -7.81
C THR A 448 0.13 8.42 -8.86
N GLY A 449 0.75 7.31 -8.45
CA GLY A 449 1.33 6.37 -9.40
C GLY A 449 0.29 5.82 -10.40
N ALA A 450 -0.96 5.65 -9.96
CA ALA A 450 -2.06 5.21 -10.81
C ALA A 450 -2.35 6.18 -11.98
N HIS A 451 -2.00 7.45 -11.86
CA HIS A 451 -2.19 8.42 -12.93
C HIS A 451 -1.34 8.10 -14.18
N GLN A 452 -0.18 7.45 -14.02
CA GLN A 452 0.63 7.04 -15.17
C GLN A 452 -0.08 6.02 -16.07
N GLU A 453 -0.93 5.18 -15.48
CA GLU A 453 -1.68 4.16 -16.21
C GLU A 453 -3.10 4.62 -16.58
N LEU A 454 -3.77 5.36 -15.70
CA LEU A 454 -5.19 5.69 -15.81
C LEU A 454 -5.48 7.15 -16.16
N GLY A 455 -4.48 8.03 -16.10
CA GLY A 455 -4.66 9.47 -16.30
C GLY A 455 -5.28 9.85 -17.64
N ALA A 456 -4.97 9.12 -18.73
CA ALA A 456 -5.58 9.36 -20.04
C ALA A 456 -7.12 9.12 -20.07
N PHE A 457 -7.64 8.39 -19.10
CA PHE A 457 -9.07 8.03 -18.99
C PHE A 457 -9.76 8.74 -17.83
N ALA A 458 -9.01 9.43 -16.98
CA ALA A 458 -9.49 10.16 -15.81
C ALA A 458 -9.76 11.64 -16.13
N VAL A 459 -10.47 12.31 -15.22
CA VAL A 459 -10.40 13.75 -15.09
C VAL A 459 -9.26 14.05 -14.12
N THR A 460 -8.22 14.72 -14.60
CA THR A 460 -7.01 14.97 -13.82
C THR A 460 -7.25 16.03 -12.75
N LEU A 461 -6.81 15.75 -11.51
CA LEU A 461 -6.86 16.66 -10.39
C LEU A 461 -5.47 17.18 -10.04
N HIS A 462 -5.35 18.50 -9.87
CA HIS A 462 -4.19 19.13 -9.24
C HIS A 462 -4.44 19.19 -7.72
N PRO A 463 -3.71 18.42 -6.88
CA PRO A 463 -4.10 18.18 -5.49
C PRO A 463 -4.00 19.40 -4.56
N PHE A 464 -3.34 20.48 -4.99
CA PHE A 464 -3.19 21.72 -4.21
C PHE A 464 -4.14 22.83 -4.68
N ASP A 465 -4.76 22.69 -5.85
CA ASP A 465 -5.66 23.70 -6.42
C ASP A 465 -7.13 23.30 -6.17
N ILE A 466 -7.74 23.94 -5.16
CA ILE A 466 -9.11 23.66 -4.73
C ILE A 466 -10.11 24.04 -5.83
N GLN A 467 -9.88 25.17 -6.54
CA GLN A 467 -10.78 25.61 -7.62
C GLN A 467 -10.74 24.62 -8.78
N GLN A 468 -9.54 24.24 -9.23
CA GLN A 468 -9.40 23.27 -10.32
C GLN A 468 -10.06 21.92 -9.96
N GLN A 469 -9.95 21.48 -8.69
CA GLN A 469 -10.65 20.27 -8.26
C GLN A 469 -12.17 20.42 -8.28
N ALA A 470 -12.71 21.61 -7.94
CA ALA A 470 -14.14 21.89 -8.03
C ALA A 470 -14.62 21.85 -9.49
N ASP A 471 -13.90 22.52 -10.40
CA ASP A 471 -14.19 22.54 -11.83
C ASP A 471 -14.13 21.12 -12.43
N ALA A 472 -13.13 20.32 -12.04
CA ALA A 472 -12.97 18.92 -12.45
C ALA A 472 -14.12 18.02 -11.95
N LEU A 473 -14.61 18.24 -10.73
CA LEU A 473 -15.79 17.53 -10.23
C LEU A 473 -17.03 17.92 -11.03
N TYR A 474 -17.20 19.19 -11.41
CA TYR A 474 -18.29 19.61 -12.28
C TYR A 474 -18.21 18.97 -13.67
N GLU A 475 -17.02 18.96 -14.30
CA GLU A 475 -16.78 18.25 -15.55
C GLU A 475 -17.18 16.77 -15.43
N ALA A 476 -16.74 16.10 -14.36
CA ALA A 476 -17.04 14.68 -14.15
C ALA A 476 -18.54 14.40 -13.99
N LEU A 477 -19.26 15.25 -13.24
CA LEU A 477 -20.69 15.11 -13.01
C LEU A 477 -21.53 15.38 -14.27
N THR A 478 -21.07 16.28 -15.15
CA THR A 478 -21.79 16.71 -16.36
C THR A 478 -21.30 16.05 -17.64
N MET A 479 -20.30 15.16 -17.55
CA MET A 479 -19.70 14.48 -18.71
C MET A 479 -20.74 13.68 -19.50
N ASP A 480 -20.62 13.74 -20.83
CA ASP A 480 -21.46 12.96 -21.74
C ASP A 480 -21.47 11.47 -21.39
N PRO A 481 -22.64 10.80 -21.34
CA PRO A 481 -22.75 9.41 -20.94
C PRO A 481 -21.94 8.42 -21.82
N ALA A 482 -21.82 8.69 -23.13
CA ALA A 482 -21.04 7.83 -24.03
C ALA A 482 -19.53 7.97 -23.74
N LEU A 483 -19.06 9.19 -23.43
CA LEU A 483 -17.68 9.46 -23.05
C LEU A 483 -17.35 8.81 -21.69
N ARG A 484 -18.25 8.93 -20.69
CA ARG A 484 -18.09 8.26 -19.38
C ARG A 484 -17.88 6.76 -19.55
N ARG A 485 -18.76 6.12 -20.35
CA ARG A 485 -18.67 4.69 -20.64
C ARG A 485 -17.36 4.32 -21.30
N ALA A 486 -16.97 5.04 -22.34
CA ALA A 486 -15.74 4.77 -23.08
C ALA A 486 -14.51 4.89 -22.18
N ARG A 487 -14.40 5.97 -21.38
CA ARG A 487 -13.27 6.19 -20.46
C ARG A 487 -13.20 5.11 -19.39
N ARG A 488 -14.35 4.77 -18.74
CA ARG A 488 -14.36 3.72 -17.71
C ARG A 488 -13.98 2.36 -18.28
N GLN A 489 -14.50 1.98 -19.45
CA GLN A 489 -14.15 0.71 -20.09
C GLN A 489 -12.67 0.64 -20.45
N ALA A 490 -12.10 1.68 -21.03
CA ALA A 490 -10.68 1.74 -21.34
C ALA A 490 -9.81 1.64 -20.08
N ALA A 491 -10.16 2.36 -19.01
CA ALA A 491 -9.46 2.26 -17.73
C ALA A 491 -9.54 0.85 -17.14
N ALA A 492 -10.71 0.20 -17.18
CA ALA A 492 -10.87 -1.17 -16.71
C ALA A 492 -10.01 -2.16 -17.52
N THR A 493 -9.97 -2.02 -18.84
CA THR A 493 -9.12 -2.87 -19.71
C THR A 493 -7.64 -2.76 -19.32
N VAL A 494 -7.13 -1.54 -19.07
CA VAL A 494 -5.74 -1.35 -18.63
C VAL A 494 -5.46 -2.09 -17.33
N VAL A 495 -6.38 -2.04 -16.35
CA VAL A 495 -6.21 -2.75 -15.08
C VAL A 495 -6.27 -4.27 -15.26
N GLU A 496 -7.17 -4.75 -16.11
CA GLU A 496 -7.33 -6.19 -16.43
C GLU A 496 -6.10 -6.78 -17.12
N GLU A 497 -5.51 -6.01 -18.06
CA GLU A 497 -4.29 -6.40 -18.76
C GLU A 497 -3.03 -6.31 -17.89
N ASN A 498 -3.08 -5.53 -16.80
CA ASN A 498 -1.97 -5.31 -15.87
C ASN A 498 -2.38 -5.65 -14.43
N ASP A 499 -2.85 -6.86 -14.21
CA ASP A 499 -3.29 -7.36 -12.90
C ASP A 499 -2.11 -7.64 -11.94
N ILE A 500 -2.45 -8.07 -10.73
CA ILE A 500 -1.44 -8.40 -9.70
C ILE A 500 -0.51 -9.54 -10.12
N ALA A 501 -0.97 -10.48 -10.94
CA ALA A 501 -0.16 -11.60 -11.40
C ALA A 501 0.94 -11.12 -12.37
N LYS A 502 0.61 -10.19 -13.27
CA LYS A 502 1.60 -9.59 -14.18
C LYS A 502 2.65 -8.77 -13.41
N TRP A 503 2.22 -8.02 -12.39
CA TRP A 503 3.14 -7.30 -11.50
C TRP A 503 4.17 -8.23 -10.85
N LEU A 504 3.74 -9.39 -10.39
CA LEU A 504 4.62 -10.38 -9.78
C LEU A 504 5.60 -10.99 -10.78
N VAL A 505 5.08 -11.43 -11.95
CA VAL A 505 5.91 -12.02 -13.01
C VAL A 505 6.99 -11.04 -13.47
N ALA A 506 6.66 -9.77 -13.62
CA ALA A 506 7.62 -8.75 -14.02
C ALA A 506 8.80 -8.62 -13.04
N GLN A 507 8.53 -8.69 -11.73
CA GLN A 507 9.59 -8.66 -10.72
C GLN A 507 10.50 -9.88 -10.78
N LEU A 508 9.93 -11.07 -10.97
CA LEU A 508 10.70 -12.32 -11.04
C LEU A 508 11.54 -12.43 -12.30
N ALA A 509 11.02 -11.91 -13.43
CA ALA A 509 11.71 -11.95 -14.72
C ALA A 509 12.99 -11.08 -14.76
N ASP A 510 13.06 -10.03 -13.95
CA ASP A 510 14.21 -9.12 -13.89
C ASP A 510 15.27 -9.52 -12.85
N LEU A 511 15.03 -10.59 -12.08
CA LEU A 511 16.02 -11.07 -11.14
C LEU A 511 17.20 -11.72 -11.86
N PRO A 512 18.45 -11.51 -11.41
CA PRO A 512 19.63 -12.16 -11.99
C PRO A 512 19.70 -13.64 -11.53
N ILE A 513 18.75 -14.45 -11.99
CA ILE A 513 18.71 -15.89 -11.74
C ILE A 513 19.53 -16.57 -12.83
N ASP A 514 20.64 -17.19 -12.48
CA ASP A 514 21.40 -18.02 -13.41
C ASP A 514 20.56 -19.23 -13.82
N THR A 515 19.98 -19.16 -15.02
CA THR A 515 19.25 -20.27 -15.65
C THR A 515 20.21 -21.33 -16.25
N GLU A 516 21.53 -21.15 -16.13
CA GLU A 516 22.55 -22.07 -16.63
C GLU A 516 22.93 -23.16 -15.62
N GLY A 517 21.97 -23.91 -15.11
CA GLY A 517 22.17 -25.10 -14.28
C GLY A 517 21.69 -26.41 -14.90
N GLY A 518 21.46 -26.40 -16.24
CA GLY A 518 20.91 -27.53 -16.97
C GLY A 518 21.71 -27.89 -18.24
N GLN A 519 22.95 -28.39 -18.08
CA GLN A 519 23.58 -29.29 -19.06
C GLN A 519 24.24 -30.46 -18.35
#